data_3efeb96e59536e04e4946075c0a91913
#
_entry.id   3efeb96e59536e04e4946075c0a91913
#
_cell.length_a   1.000
_cell.length_b   1.000
_cell.length_c   1.000
_cell.angle_alpha   90.00
_cell.angle_beta   90.00
_cell.angle_gamma   90.00
#
_symmetry.space_group_name_H-M   'P 1'
#
loop_
_entity.id
_entity.type
_entity.pdbx_description
1 polymer ?
#
loop_
_entity_poly.entity_id
_entity_poly.type
_entity_poly.pdbx_seq_one_letter_code
_entity_poly.pdbx_strand_id
1 'polypeptide(L)'
;MSRQWTLAIAELNKNQILDWLRKKPYFGNEHKGGFDLAFGCVGALVSDMKPYQREACAESWGIKASVDIWFNPAREGIGNDSQEAIYRLAFDALADFSCDLVFHVLDVGILLRKDGRIIVNPEVFQLNELNRMLEPPFWLASQPCHLLKRE
;
A
#
# COMPACT_ATOMS: atom_id res chain seq x y z
N MET A 1 20.19 4.13 -0.66
CA MET A 1 19.09 3.99 -1.60
C MET A 1 17.78 3.85 -0.87
N SER A 2 16.84 4.72 -1.17
CA SER A 2 15.54 4.63 -0.53
C SER A 2 14.74 3.48 -1.15
N ARG A 3 14.07 2.74 -0.30
CA ARG A 3 13.15 1.70 -0.75
C ARG A 3 11.87 2.37 -1.23
N GLN A 4 11.35 1.92 -2.35
CA GLN A 4 10.08 2.42 -2.84
C GLN A 4 8.95 1.54 -2.31
N TRP A 5 8.16 2.13 -1.44
CA TRP A 5 6.95 1.51 -0.93
C TRP A 5 5.83 1.90 -1.88
N THR A 6 5.05 0.94 -2.31
CA THR A 6 3.98 1.18 -3.29
C THR A 6 2.69 0.52 -2.85
N LEU A 7 1.60 1.28 -2.94
CA LEU A 7 0.25 0.76 -2.78
C LEU A 7 -0.48 0.94 -4.10
N ALA A 8 -0.77 -0.15 -4.79
CA ALA A 8 -1.45 -0.13 -6.08
C ALA A 8 -2.88 -0.63 -5.88
N ILE A 9 -3.86 0.10 -6.43
CA ILE A 9 -5.28 -0.12 -6.17
C ILE A 9 -6.04 -0.22 -7.49
N ALA A 10 -6.94 -1.18 -7.59
CA ALA A 10 -7.79 -1.37 -8.75
C ALA A 10 -9.03 -0.49 -8.70
N GLU A 11 -9.61 -0.22 -9.86
CA GLU A 11 -10.95 0.39 -10.02
C GLU A 11 -11.08 1.84 -9.59
N LEU A 12 -10.04 2.46 -9.09
CA LEU A 12 -10.06 3.85 -8.64
C LEU A 12 -9.11 4.70 -9.49
N ASN A 13 -9.27 6.01 -9.40
CA ASN A 13 -8.40 6.95 -10.08
C ASN A 13 -7.74 7.89 -9.07
N LYS A 14 -6.78 8.69 -9.57
CA LYS A 14 -6.01 9.62 -8.75
C LYS A 14 -6.90 10.57 -7.93
N ASN A 15 -7.94 11.11 -8.54
CA ASN A 15 -8.80 12.09 -7.85
C ASN A 15 -9.59 11.44 -6.72
N GLN A 16 -10.06 10.22 -6.93
CA GLN A 16 -10.77 9.47 -5.89
C GLN A 16 -9.86 9.18 -4.69
N ILE A 17 -8.62 8.80 -4.95
CA ILE A 17 -7.65 8.53 -3.89
C ILE A 17 -7.30 9.82 -3.14
N LEU A 18 -7.07 10.92 -3.85
CA LEU A 18 -6.77 12.20 -3.19
C LEU A 18 -7.91 12.68 -2.33
N ASP A 19 -9.14 12.57 -2.79
CA ASP A 19 -10.31 12.95 -2.00
C ASP A 19 -10.44 12.12 -0.72
N TRP A 20 -10.16 10.83 -0.84
CA TRP A 20 -10.14 9.92 0.32
C TRP A 20 -9.05 10.31 1.32
N LEU A 21 -7.85 10.58 0.83
CA LEU A 21 -6.69 10.94 1.68
C LEU A 21 -6.90 12.24 2.42
N ARG A 22 -7.50 13.23 1.78
CA ARG A 22 -7.73 14.54 2.38
C ARG A 22 -8.60 14.48 3.63
N LYS A 23 -9.36 13.42 3.80
CA LYS A 23 -10.22 13.20 4.97
C LYS A 23 -9.51 12.48 6.11
N LYS A 24 -8.28 12.03 5.91
CA LYS A 24 -7.54 11.27 6.92
C LYS A 24 -6.80 12.21 7.87
N PRO A 25 -6.77 11.88 9.18
CA PRO A 25 -6.11 12.75 10.16
C PRO A 25 -4.60 12.87 9.97
N TYR A 26 -3.98 11.90 9.34
CA TYR A 26 -2.54 11.92 9.10
C TYR A 26 -2.15 12.60 7.78
N PHE A 27 -3.12 13.06 7.02
CA PHE A 27 -2.84 13.79 5.78
C PHE A 27 -2.24 15.15 6.12
N GLY A 28 -1.09 15.43 5.56
CA GLY A 28 -0.39 16.69 5.79
C GLY A 28 -0.60 17.68 4.67
N ASN A 29 0.48 18.35 4.29
CA ASN A 29 0.43 19.36 3.25
C ASN A 29 0.44 18.75 1.87
N GLU A 30 -0.36 19.33 0.99
CA GLU A 30 -0.39 18.95 -0.41
C GLU A 30 0.58 19.84 -1.19
N HIS A 31 1.38 19.23 -2.06
CA HIS A 31 2.27 19.97 -2.94
C HIS A 31 2.03 19.55 -4.37
N LYS A 32 2.80 20.16 -5.26
CA LYS A 32 2.72 19.82 -6.68
C LYS A 32 3.09 18.35 -6.91
N GLY A 33 2.08 17.54 -7.24
CA GLY A 33 2.26 16.13 -7.55
C GLY A 33 2.29 15.20 -6.36
N GLY A 34 2.20 15.69 -5.13
CA GLY A 34 2.29 14.83 -3.97
C GLY A 34 1.71 15.44 -2.70
N PHE A 35 1.93 14.75 -1.60
CA PHE A 35 1.46 15.17 -0.28
C PHE A 35 2.37 14.59 0.80
N ASP A 36 2.28 15.17 1.99
CA ASP A 36 3.00 14.67 3.16
C ASP A 36 2.07 13.92 4.08
N LEU A 37 2.60 12.91 4.75
CA LEU A 37 1.91 12.16 5.80
C LEU A 37 2.63 12.34 7.12
N ALA A 38 1.89 12.21 8.23
CA ALA A 38 2.44 12.10 9.58
C ALA A 38 3.47 13.20 9.87
N PHE A 39 3.05 14.45 9.77
CA PHE A 39 3.89 15.61 10.09
C PHE A 39 5.14 15.72 9.23
N GLY A 40 5.07 15.27 7.99
CA GLY A 40 6.18 15.38 7.06
C GLY A 40 7.18 14.24 7.12
N CYS A 41 6.91 13.21 7.92
CA CYS A 41 7.80 12.04 8.00
C CYS A 41 7.82 11.22 6.71
N VAL A 42 6.76 11.32 5.93
CA VAL A 42 6.65 10.57 4.67
C VAL A 42 6.16 11.49 3.58
N GLY A 43 6.88 11.51 2.46
CA GLY A 43 6.37 12.10 1.23
C GLY A 43 5.66 11.04 0.42
N ALA A 44 4.63 11.42 -0.29
CA ALA A 44 3.89 10.47 -1.12
C ALA A 44 3.41 11.12 -2.42
N LEU A 45 3.28 10.28 -3.44
CA LEU A 45 2.84 10.69 -4.77
C LEU A 45 1.74 9.76 -5.23
N VAL A 46 0.60 10.33 -5.61
CA VAL A 46 -0.52 9.56 -6.18
C VAL A 46 -0.51 9.75 -7.69
N SER A 47 -0.59 8.65 -8.43
CA SER A 47 -0.57 8.70 -9.90
C SER A 47 -1.54 7.72 -10.51
N ASP A 48 -2.22 8.13 -11.57
CA ASP A 48 -2.89 7.16 -12.43
C ASP A 48 -1.82 6.32 -13.14
N MET A 49 -2.00 5.01 -13.12
CA MET A 49 -1.00 4.11 -13.68
C MET A 49 -1.04 4.12 -15.20
N LYS A 50 0.15 4.17 -15.80
CA LYS A 50 0.29 4.07 -17.25
C LYS A 50 0.09 2.62 -17.71
N PRO A 51 -0.25 2.39 -18.99
CA PRO A 51 -0.51 1.03 -19.46
C PRO A 51 0.60 0.03 -19.14
N TYR A 52 1.87 0.41 -19.30
CA TYR A 52 2.97 -0.51 -19.00
C TYR A 52 3.08 -0.81 -17.50
N GLN A 53 2.72 0.15 -16.65
CA GLN A 53 2.72 -0.06 -15.20
C GLN A 53 1.59 -0.99 -14.77
N ARG A 54 0.42 -0.83 -15.38
CA ARG A 54 -0.72 -1.72 -15.12
C ARG A 54 -0.41 -3.15 -15.52
N GLU A 55 0.23 -3.30 -16.67
CA GLU A 55 0.62 -4.59 -17.19
C GLU A 55 1.64 -5.27 -16.27
N ALA A 56 2.64 -4.53 -15.82
CA ALA A 56 3.64 -5.04 -14.88
C ALA A 56 3.01 -5.47 -13.56
N CYS A 57 2.07 -4.70 -13.04
CA CYS A 57 1.37 -5.02 -11.81
C CYS A 57 0.53 -6.30 -11.97
N ALA A 58 -0.18 -6.43 -13.08
CA ALA A 58 -0.97 -7.62 -13.37
C ALA A 58 -0.08 -8.86 -13.48
N GLU A 59 1.07 -8.71 -14.11
CA GLU A 59 2.02 -9.82 -14.27
C GLU A 59 2.64 -10.25 -12.95
N SER A 60 3.04 -9.27 -12.12
CA SER A 60 3.74 -9.56 -10.86
C SER A 60 2.80 -10.00 -9.75
N TRP A 61 1.61 -9.41 -9.67
CA TRP A 61 0.73 -9.60 -8.52
C TRP A 61 -0.65 -10.16 -8.87
N GLY A 62 -0.99 -10.23 -10.15
CA GLY A 62 -2.33 -10.63 -10.56
C GLY A 62 -3.40 -9.58 -10.28
N ILE A 63 -3.00 -8.34 -10.04
CA ILE A 63 -3.91 -7.23 -9.72
C ILE A 63 -3.98 -6.28 -10.91
N LYS A 64 -5.19 -5.98 -11.35
CA LYS A 64 -5.42 -5.01 -12.42
C LYS A 64 -5.54 -3.61 -11.83
N ALA A 65 -4.44 -3.11 -11.29
CA ALA A 65 -4.43 -1.82 -10.63
C ALA A 65 -4.57 -0.68 -11.64
N SER A 66 -5.16 0.42 -11.21
CA SER A 66 -5.38 1.60 -12.06
C SER A 66 -4.72 2.86 -11.49
N VAL A 67 -4.43 2.87 -10.20
CA VAL A 67 -3.82 4.00 -9.52
C VAL A 67 -2.82 3.47 -8.50
N ASP A 68 -1.74 4.21 -8.27
CA ASP A 68 -0.81 3.84 -7.22
C ASP A 68 -0.41 5.03 -6.36
N ILE A 69 0.07 4.71 -5.15
CA ILE A 69 0.66 5.67 -4.24
C ILE A 69 2.09 5.22 -3.98
N TRP A 70 3.03 6.08 -4.26
CA TRP A 70 4.44 5.84 -3.98
C TRP A 70 4.81 6.59 -2.72
N PHE A 71 5.42 5.90 -1.78
CA PHE A 71 5.83 6.46 -0.50
C PHE A 71 7.33 6.64 -0.45
N ASN A 72 7.75 7.78 0.07
CA ASN A 72 9.15 8.11 0.21
C ASN A 72 9.42 8.47 1.68
N PRO A 73 9.88 7.51 2.49
CA PRO A 73 10.16 7.79 3.90
C PRO A 73 11.25 8.83 4.06
N ALA A 74 11.16 9.63 5.10
CA ALA A 74 12.19 10.62 5.41
C ALA A 74 13.53 9.93 5.65
N ARG A 75 14.58 10.62 5.22
CA ARG A 75 15.93 10.05 5.25
C ARG A 75 16.49 9.82 6.63
N GLU A 76 16.11 10.61 7.60
CA GLU A 76 16.78 10.60 8.89
C GLU A 76 15.96 9.93 9.95
N GLY A 77 16.52 8.85 10.49
CA GLY A 77 16.26 8.32 11.81
C GLY A 77 14.84 8.16 12.31
N ILE A 78 13.86 8.43 11.48
CA ILE A 78 12.45 8.37 11.86
C ILE A 78 11.82 7.12 11.26
N GLY A 79 12.62 6.08 11.13
CA GLY A 79 12.23 4.88 10.39
C GLY A 79 10.93 4.24 10.87
N ASN A 80 10.76 4.16 12.19
CA ASN A 80 9.59 3.50 12.75
C ASN A 80 8.31 4.31 12.52
N ASP A 81 8.39 5.63 12.69
CA ASP A 81 7.22 6.50 12.51
C ASP A 81 6.80 6.55 11.05
N SER A 82 7.77 6.57 10.13
CA SER A 82 7.50 6.55 8.70
C SER A 82 6.82 5.26 8.27
N GLN A 83 7.35 4.14 8.71
CA GLN A 83 6.78 2.83 8.40
C GLN A 83 5.37 2.70 8.97
N GLU A 84 5.19 3.12 10.21
CA GLU A 84 3.89 3.05 10.85
C GLU A 84 2.84 3.85 10.10
N ALA A 85 3.19 5.05 9.63
CA ALA A 85 2.29 5.88 8.86
C ALA A 85 1.91 5.22 7.52
N ILE A 86 2.88 4.64 6.84
CA ILE A 86 2.65 3.95 5.57
C ILE A 86 1.74 2.74 5.77
N TYR A 87 2.01 1.93 6.78
CA TYR A 87 1.20 0.75 7.09
C TYR A 87 -0.23 1.14 7.48
N ARG A 88 -0.37 2.20 8.27
CA ARG A 88 -1.69 2.69 8.64
C ARG A 88 -2.52 3.05 7.41
N LEU A 89 -1.91 3.75 6.46
CA LEU A 89 -2.59 4.12 5.23
C LEU A 89 -3.00 2.87 4.44
N ALA A 90 -2.11 1.88 4.34
CA ALA A 90 -2.41 0.65 3.62
C ALA A 90 -3.57 -0.12 4.28
N PHE A 91 -3.58 -0.21 5.61
CA PHE A 91 -4.68 -0.86 6.32
C PHE A 91 -5.99 -0.08 6.22
N ASP A 92 -5.92 1.25 6.23
CA ASP A 92 -7.11 2.07 6.02
C ASP A 92 -7.67 1.85 4.62
N ALA A 93 -6.82 1.69 3.62
CA ALA A 93 -7.25 1.37 2.27
C ALA A 93 -7.96 0.02 2.21
N LEU A 94 -7.44 -0.98 2.92
CA LEU A 94 -8.11 -2.28 3.02
C LEU A 94 -9.50 -2.15 3.65
N ALA A 95 -9.62 -1.32 4.68
CA ALA A 95 -10.88 -1.13 5.39
C ALA A 95 -11.90 -0.34 4.59
N ASP A 96 -11.45 0.70 3.89
CA ASP A 96 -12.35 1.65 3.24
C ASP A 96 -12.72 1.28 1.82
N PHE A 97 -11.90 0.51 1.13
CA PHE A 97 -12.16 0.08 -0.24
C PHE A 97 -12.41 -1.42 -0.30
N SER A 98 -13.22 -1.85 -1.26
CA SER A 98 -13.50 -3.27 -1.47
C SER A 98 -12.78 -3.84 -2.70
N CYS A 99 -12.12 -3.00 -3.46
CA CYS A 99 -11.44 -3.42 -4.70
C CYS A 99 -10.12 -4.12 -4.40
N ASP A 100 -9.57 -4.77 -5.42
CA ASP A 100 -8.28 -5.43 -5.33
C ASP A 100 -7.17 -4.41 -5.12
N LEU A 101 -6.18 -4.78 -4.32
CA LEU A 101 -5.02 -3.93 -4.10
C LEU A 101 -3.80 -4.75 -3.71
N VAL A 102 -2.62 -4.17 -3.88
CA VAL A 102 -1.37 -4.77 -3.42
C VAL A 102 -0.48 -3.70 -2.81
N PHE A 103 0.09 -4.02 -1.65
CA PHE A 103 1.06 -3.18 -0.97
C PHE A 103 2.40 -3.92 -0.98
N HIS A 104 3.42 -3.31 -1.55
CA HIS A 104 4.71 -3.98 -1.74
C HIS A 104 5.88 -3.00 -1.65
N VAL A 105 7.06 -3.56 -1.38
CA VAL A 105 8.34 -2.84 -1.41
C VAL A 105 9.19 -3.55 -2.44
N LEU A 106 9.48 -2.89 -3.57
CA LEU A 106 10.15 -3.51 -4.70
C LEU A 106 9.38 -4.77 -5.11
N ASP A 107 10.03 -5.92 -5.13
CA ASP A 107 9.41 -7.19 -5.51
C ASP A 107 8.93 -8.03 -4.33
N VAL A 108 8.91 -7.45 -3.13
CA VAL A 108 8.44 -8.14 -1.93
C VAL A 108 7.03 -7.68 -1.60
N GLY A 109 6.06 -8.57 -1.71
CA GLY A 109 4.69 -8.29 -1.32
C GLY A 109 4.55 -8.26 0.19
N ILE A 110 3.81 -7.26 0.69
CA ILE A 110 3.54 -7.11 2.11
C ILE A 110 2.12 -7.60 2.41
N LEU A 111 1.16 -7.09 1.66
CA LEU A 111 -0.21 -7.56 1.74
C LEU A 111 -0.90 -7.38 0.40
N LEU A 112 -1.95 -8.16 0.18
CA LEU A 112 -2.65 -8.19 -1.09
C LEU A 112 -4.10 -8.58 -0.86
N ARG A 113 -5.01 -7.90 -1.53
CA ARG A 113 -6.39 -8.37 -1.62
C ARG A 113 -6.72 -8.65 -3.07
N LYS A 114 -7.18 -9.86 -3.31
CA LYS A 114 -7.63 -10.28 -4.63
C LYS A 114 -8.90 -11.08 -4.50
N ASP A 115 -9.92 -10.68 -5.22
CA ASP A 115 -11.22 -11.36 -5.22
C ASP A 115 -11.78 -11.52 -3.80
N GLY A 116 -11.64 -10.48 -2.99
CA GLY A 116 -12.14 -10.47 -1.63
C GLY A 116 -11.28 -11.19 -0.61
N ARG A 117 -10.17 -11.76 -1.04
CA ARG A 117 -9.30 -12.54 -0.20
C ARG A 117 -8.05 -11.74 0.17
N ILE A 118 -7.78 -11.63 1.47
CA ILE A 118 -6.64 -10.88 1.99
C ILE A 118 -5.50 -11.84 2.32
N ILE A 119 -4.35 -11.61 1.73
CA ILE A 119 -3.16 -12.41 1.96
C ILE A 119 -2.07 -11.51 2.53
N VAL A 120 -1.43 -11.94 3.60
CA VAL A 120 -0.43 -11.16 4.32
C VAL A 120 0.89 -11.91 4.38
N ASN A 121 1.98 -11.18 4.25
CA ASN A 121 3.32 -11.74 4.33
C ASN A 121 3.74 -11.91 5.78
N PRO A 122 3.91 -13.15 6.27
CA PRO A 122 4.21 -13.39 7.68
C PRO A 122 5.63 -12.98 8.09
N GLU A 123 6.52 -12.73 7.15
CA GLU A 123 7.85 -12.20 7.48
C GLU A 123 7.81 -10.74 7.89
N VAL A 124 6.75 -10.03 7.49
CA VAL A 124 6.62 -8.60 7.78
C VAL A 124 5.80 -8.37 9.04
N PHE A 125 4.79 -9.20 9.26
CA PHE A 125 3.85 -9.02 10.36
C PHE A 125 3.82 -10.22 11.27
N GLN A 126 3.73 -9.95 12.56
CA GLN A 126 3.42 -10.98 13.54
C GLN A 126 1.91 -11.12 13.67
N LEU A 127 1.47 -12.30 14.01
CA LEU A 127 0.03 -12.59 14.11
C LEU A 127 -0.69 -11.64 15.06
N ASN A 128 -0.06 -11.29 16.17
CA ASN A 128 -0.66 -10.38 17.15
C ASN A 128 -0.91 -8.99 16.56
N GLU A 129 0.01 -8.50 15.73
CA GLU A 129 -0.15 -7.21 15.06
C GLU A 129 -1.31 -7.26 14.07
N LEU A 130 -1.40 -8.35 13.31
CA LEU A 130 -2.48 -8.53 12.34
C LEU A 130 -3.84 -8.58 13.01
N ASN A 131 -3.94 -9.28 14.13
CA ASN A 131 -5.20 -9.39 14.88
C ASN A 131 -5.66 -8.04 15.42
N ARG A 132 -4.74 -7.10 15.66
CA ARG A 132 -5.10 -5.76 16.10
C ARG A 132 -5.48 -4.84 14.96
N MET A 133 -4.96 -5.08 13.78
CA MET A 133 -5.09 -4.16 12.63
C MET A 133 -6.13 -4.62 11.61
N LEU A 134 -6.32 -5.92 11.49
CA LEU A 134 -7.22 -6.52 10.50
C LEU A 134 -8.27 -7.35 11.17
N GLU A 135 -9.48 -7.26 10.63
CA GLU A 135 -10.54 -8.19 11.02
C GLU A 135 -10.37 -9.48 10.22
N PRO A 136 -10.42 -10.64 10.89
CA PRO A 136 -10.39 -11.90 10.18
C PRO A 136 -11.62 -12.05 9.27
N PRO A 137 -11.54 -12.87 8.20
CA PRO A 137 -10.43 -13.76 7.91
C PRO A 137 -9.35 -13.12 7.03
N PHE A 138 -8.13 -13.46 7.31
CA PHE A 138 -7.00 -13.19 6.43
C PHE A 138 -6.12 -14.44 6.37
N TRP A 139 -5.31 -14.54 5.35
CA TRP A 139 -4.46 -15.71 5.13
C TRP A 139 -3.01 -15.29 5.14
N LEU A 140 -2.17 -16.08 5.80
CA LEU A 140 -0.74 -15.90 5.77
C LEU A 140 -0.19 -16.54 4.50
N ALA A 141 0.74 -15.87 3.86
CA ALA A 141 1.42 -16.43 2.70
C ALA A 141 2.30 -17.59 3.15
N SER A 142 2.21 -18.72 2.46
CA SER A 142 3.05 -19.88 2.77
C SER A 142 4.50 -19.65 2.37
N GLN A 143 4.72 -18.81 1.36
CA GLN A 143 6.06 -18.41 0.93
C GLN A 143 6.05 -16.90 0.79
N PRO A 144 6.66 -16.16 1.72
CA PRO A 144 6.46 -14.73 1.86
C PRO A 144 6.65 -13.90 0.60
N CYS A 145 7.64 -14.22 -0.21
CA CYS A 145 7.93 -13.41 -1.39
C CYS A 145 7.18 -13.87 -2.63
N HIS A 146 7.03 -15.18 -2.78
CA HIS A 146 6.56 -15.73 -4.05
C HIS A 146 5.06 -15.92 -4.13
N LEU A 147 4.44 -16.21 -3.03
CA LEU A 147 3.01 -16.47 -3.03
C LEU A 147 2.21 -15.23 -3.39
N LEU A 148 2.68 -14.06 -2.96
CA LEU A 148 2.02 -12.81 -3.30
C LEU A 148 2.23 -12.39 -4.74
N LYS A 149 3.26 -12.90 -5.38
CA LYS A 149 3.54 -12.61 -6.78
C LYS A 149 2.68 -13.37 -7.75
N ARG A 150 2.23 -14.53 -7.34
CA ARG A 150 1.51 -15.39 -8.25
C ARG A 150 0.38 -16.05 -7.56
N GLU A 151 -0.72 -15.59 -7.73
CA GLU A 151 -1.77 -16.34 -7.17
C GLU A 151 -2.60 -17.09 -8.08
#